data_05c4c9fc5df2b453c05a329fbb14c1aa
#
_entry.id   05c4c9fc5df2b453c05a329fbb14c1aa
#
_cell.length_a   1.000
_cell.length_b   1.000
_cell.length_c   1.000
_cell.angle_alpha   90.00
_cell.angle_beta   90.00
_cell.angle_gamma   90.00
#
_symmetry.space_group_name_H-M   'P 1'
#
loop_
_entity.id
_entity.type
_entity.pdbx_description
1 polymer ?
#
loop_
_entity_poly.entity_id
_entity_poly.type
_entity_poly.pdbx_seq_one_letter_code
_entity_poly.pdbx_strand_id
1 'polypeptide(L)'
;MVPEINIPPQLETRIAARFPAARLVSLHSELGDAARSRHWRAAHSGEARIVLGTRLAVFTPMPVLGLIIVDEEHDTSFKQQDGLRYSARDLAVYRARQNDIPVVLGSATPSLESWANATGNGGRERYHLLSLGGRAVPGAGLPAIRCIDTRVDRLHDGLTTPLLSAIESRLARGEQSLLFLNRRG
;
A
#
# COMPACT_ATOMS: atom_id res chain seq x y z
N MET A 1 -6.93 5.89 -0.93
CA MET A 1 -6.09 5.88 0.29
C MET A 1 -4.79 5.19 -0.04
N VAL A 2 -3.69 5.67 0.49
CA VAL A 2 -2.33 5.13 0.31
C VAL A 2 -1.69 4.90 1.68
N PRO A 3 -0.68 4.02 1.81
CA PRO A 3 0.04 3.82 3.07
C PRO A 3 0.64 5.11 3.63
N GLU A 4 0.90 5.15 4.92
CA GLU A 4 1.31 6.36 5.67
C GLU A 4 2.73 6.86 5.33
N ILE A 5 3.48 6.15 4.52
CA ILE A 5 4.82 6.53 4.09
C ILE A 5 4.69 7.53 2.94
N ASN A 6 4.63 8.82 3.28
CA ASN A 6 4.71 9.97 2.38
C ASN A 6 3.87 9.84 1.10
N ILE A 7 2.77 10.58 1.04
CA ILE A 7 2.12 10.79 -0.27
C ILE A 7 3.17 11.48 -1.16
N PRO A 8 3.75 10.79 -2.16
CA PRO A 8 4.76 11.44 -2.99
C PRO A 8 4.11 12.61 -3.70
N PRO A 9 4.71 13.81 -3.72
CA PRO A 9 4.20 14.96 -4.49
C PRO A 9 3.92 14.60 -5.96
N GLN A 10 4.69 13.64 -6.47
CA GLN A 10 4.51 13.09 -7.82
C GLN A 10 3.17 12.37 -8.01
N LEU A 11 2.64 11.69 -6.98
CA LEU A 11 1.34 11.02 -7.06
C LEU A 11 0.21 12.04 -7.15
N GLU A 12 0.24 13.09 -6.34
CA GLU A 12 -0.71 14.20 -6.44
C GLU A 12 -0.71 14.83 -7.83
N THR A 13 0.49 15.16 -8.34
CA THR A 13 0.68 15.75 -9.66
C THR A 13 0.12 14.85 -10.76
N ARG A 14 0.38 13.55 -10.70
CA ARG A 14 -0.10 12.57 -11.69
C ARG A 14 -1.64 12.45 -11.67
N ILE A 15 -2.23 12.40 -10.48
CA ILE A 15 -3.70 12.32 -10.35
C ILE A 15 -4.34 13.62 -10.82
N ALA A 16 -3.80 14.78 -10.41
CA ALA A 16 -4.30 16.08 -10.86
C ALA A 16 -4.21 16.25 -12.38
N ALA A 17 -3.11 15.83 -13.00
CA ALA A 17 -2.95 15.85 -14.44
C ALA A 17 -3.92 14.92 -15.16
N ARG A 18 -4.27 13.77 -14.57
CA ARG A 18 -5.24 12.83 -15.13
C ARG A 18 -6.67 13.32 -15.05
N PHE A 19 -6.99 14.11 -14.04
CA PHE A 19 -8.34 14.61 -13.76
C PHE A 19 -8.34 16.14 -13.58
N PRO A 20 -7.99 16.93 -14.61
CA PRO A 20 -7.78 18.37 -14.49
C PRO A 20 -9.05 19.15 -14.12
N ALA A 21 -10.23 18.60 -14.42
CA ALA A 21 -11.51 19.19 -14.07
C ALA A 21 -11.97 18.89 -12.63
N ALA A 22 -11.26 18.03 -11.91
CA ALA A 22 -11.63 17.64 -10.55
C ALA A 22 -10.68 18.28 -9.53
N ARG A 23 -11.25 19.01 -8.56
CA ARG A 23 -10.43 19.50 -7.45
C ARG A 23 -9.95 18.33 -6.59
N LEU A 24 -8.63 18.17 -6.50
CA LEU A 24 -7.96 17.22 -5.63
C LEU A 24 -7.52 17.92 -4.36
N VAL A 25 -7.67 17.25 -3.21
CA VAL A 25 -7.11 17.65 -1.92
C VAL A 25 -6.42 16.46 -1.27
N SER A 26 -5.37 16.75 -0.49
CA SER A 26 -4.62 15.72 0.24
C SER A 26 -4.85 15.81 1.73
N LEU A 27 -4.91 14.65 2.40
CA LEU A 27 -5.09 14.52 3.85
C LEU A 27 -4.08 13.51 4.42
N HIS A 28 -3.03 14.02 5.04
CA HIS A 28 -1.97 13.23 5.69
C HIS A 28 -1.46 13.94 6.96
N SER A 29 -0.64 13.25 7.74
CA SER A 29 -0.16 13.71 9.05
C SER A 29 0.73 14.96 8.99
N GLU A 30 1.47 15.15 7.91
CA GLU A 30 2.40 16.28 7.74
C GLU A 30 1.71 17.61 7.38
N LEU A 31 0.41 17.57 7.06
CA LEU A 31 -0.35 18.79 6.80
C LEU A 31 -0.52 19.61 8.08
N GLY A 32 -0.18 20.89 8.01
CA GLY A 32 -0.51 21.83 9.07
C GLY A 32 -2.03 21.98 9.25
N ASP A 33 -2.47 22.29 10.47
CA ASP A 33 -3.88 22.28 10.86
C ASP A 33 -4.78 23.15 9.99
N ALA A 34 -4.29 24.33 9.58
CA ALA A 34 -5.02 25.24 8.70
C ALA A 34 -5.26 24.64 7.31
N ALA A 35 -4.27 23.97 6.74
CA ALA A 35 -4.40 23.28 5.45
C ALA A 35 -5.35 22.07 5.57
N ARG A 36 -5.16 21.26 6.62
CA ARG A 36 -6.03 20.11 6.92
C ARG A 36 -7.50 20.54 7.04
N SER A 37 -7.77 21.61 7.79
CA SER A 37 -9.12 22.15 7.94
C SER A 37 -9.72 22.66 6.62
N ARG A 38 -8.92 23.31 5.77
CA ARG A 38 -9.38 23.74 4.43
C ARG A 38 -9.72 22.55 3.54
N HIS A 39 -8.84 21.54 3.49
CA HIS A 39 -9.04 20.35 2.67
C HIS A 39 -10.25 19.53 3.13
N TRP A 40 -10.40 19.39 4.46
CA TRP A 40 -11.55 18.72 5.05
C TRP A 40 -12.87 19.42 4.67
N ARG A 41 -12.92 20.74 4.79
CA ARG A 41 -14.11 21.53 4.40
C ARG A 41 -14.42 21.45 2.92
N ALA A 42 -13.40 21.49 2.06
CA ALA A 42 -13.57 21.34 0.62
C ALA A 42 -14.12 19.95 0.25
N ALA A 43 -13.71 18.90 0.96
CA ALA A 43 -14.28 17.56 0.80
C ALA A 43 -15.73 17.50 1.31
N HIS A 44 -15.99 18.08 2.47
CA HIS A 44 -17.34 18.11 3.09
C HIS A 44 -18.36 18.89 2.24
N SER A 45 -17.96 20.01 1.66
CA SER A 45 -18.83 20.81 0.78
C SER A 45 -19.07 20.17 -0.60
N GLY A 46 -18.30 19.11 -0.95
CA GLY A 46 -18.33 18.50 -2.29
C GLY A 46 -17.53 19.26 -3.34
N GLU A 47 -16.85 20.36 -2.96
CA GLU A 47 -15.97 21.11 -3.86
C GLU A 47 -14.75 20.27 -4.27
N ALA A 48 -14.14 19.53 -3.32
CA ALA A 48 -13.14 18.55 -3.65
C ALA A 48 -13.81 17.23 -4.07
N ARG A 49 -13.53 16.83 -5.32
CA ARG A 49 -14.07 15.62 -5.91
C ARG A 49 -13.13 14.41 -5.72
N ILE A 50 -11.88 14.66 -5.45
CA ILE A 50 -10.86 13.63 -5.19
C ILE A 50 -10.16 13.97 -3.88
N VAL A 51 -10.16 13.01 -2.96
CA VAL A 51 -9.41 13.07 -1.71
C VAL A 51 -8.31 12.01 -1.77
N LEU A 52 -7.06 12.44 -1.78
CA LEU A 52 -5.90 11.58 -1.61
C LEU A 52 -5.48 11.63 -0.14
N GLY A 53 -5.31 10.50 0.49
CA GLY A 53 -4.98 10.52 1.91
C GLY A 53 -4.50 9.19 2.45
N THR A 54 -3.95 9.26 3.65
CA THR A 54 -3.48 8.12 4.41
C THR A 54 -4.61 7.54 5.29
N ARG A 55 -4.29 6.79 6.29
CA ARG A 55 -5.24 6.10 7.19
C ARG A 55 -6.43 6.97 7.64
N LEU A 56 -6.19 8.20 8.07
CA LEU A 56 -7.25 9.08 8.57
C LEU A 56 -8.24 9.56 7.49
N ALA A 57 -7.86 9.48 6.22
CA ALA A 57 -8.74 9.89 5.13
C ALA A 57 -10.02 9.06 5.03
N VAL A 58 -10.05 7.86 5.62
CA VAL A 58 -11.26 7.03 5.68
C VAL A 58 -12.44 7.72 6.35
N PHE A 59 -12.19 8.68 7.24
CA PHE A 59 -13.22 9.44 7.95
C PHE A 59 -13.66 10.73 7.24
N THR A 60 -13.02 11.09 6.11
CA THR A 60 -13.33 12.35 5.43
C THR A 60 -14.78 12.36 4.94
N PRO A 61 -15.59 13.36 5.33
CA PRO A 61 -16.97 13.47 4.87
C PRO A 61 -16.97 13.86 3.39
N MET A 62 -17.60 13.04 2.58
CA MET A 62 -17.80 13.27 1.14
C MET A 62 -19.27 12.98 0.82
N PRO A 63 -20.11 14.00 0.64
CA PRO A 63 -21.56 13.80 0.52
C PRO A 63 -21.96 13.02 -0.74
N VAL A 64 -21.13 13.06 -1.80
CA VAL A 64 -21.35 12.33 -3.06
C VAL A 64 -20.19 11.39 -3.30
N LEU A 65 -19.86 10.57 -2.29
CA LEU A 65 -18.82 9.55 -2.42
C LEU A 65 -19.30 8.44 -3.36
N GLY A 66 -18.56 8.20 -4.44
CA GLY A 66 -18.92 7.19 -5.45
C GLY A 66 -17.92 6.04 -5.59
N LEU A 67 -16.72 6.15 -5.02
CA LEU A 67 -15.68 5.14 -5.11
C LEU A 67 -14.67 5.30 -3.98
N ILE A 68 -14.24 4.18 -3.40
CA ILE A 68 -13.08 4.14 -2.50
C ILE A 68 -11.99 3.26 -3.13
N ILE A 69 -10.75 3.73 -3.13
CA ILE A 69 -9.59 2.96 -3.54
C ILE A 69 -8.62 2.90 -2.36
N VAL A 70 -8.17 1.70 -2.02
CA VAL A 70 -7.14 1.43 -1.01
C VAL A 70 -5.97 0.77 -1.74
N ASP A 71 -4.90 1.51 -1.92
CA ASP A 71 -3.68 1.01 -2.56
C ASP A 71 -2.78 0.37 -1.51
N GLU A 72 -2.05 -0.70 -1.88
CA GLU A 72 -1.24 -1.52 -0.97
C GLU A 72 -2.04 -1.94 0.29
N GLU A 73 -3.23 -2.50 0.09
CA GLU A 73 -4.21 -2.81 1.15
C GLU A 73 -3.66 -3.67 2.30
N HIS A 74 -2.58 -4.42 2.02
CA HIS A 74 -1.90 -5.27 2.99
C HIS A 74 -1.03 -4.50 3.99
N ASP A 75 -0.74 -3.22 3.72
CA ASP A 75 0.18 -2.42 4.54
C ASP A 75 -0.36 -2.24 5.96
N THR A 76 0.51 -2.51 6.93
CA THR A 76 0.16 -2.46 8.36
C THR A 76 -0.10 -1.03 8.86
N SER A 77 0.33 0.01 8.13
CA SER A 77 0.06 1.41 8.47
C SER A 77 -1.42 1.76 8.44
N PHE A 78 -2.25 0.96 7.74
CA PHE A 78 -3.70 1.11 7.81
C PHE A 78 -4.31 0.69 9.15
N LYS A 79 -3.56 0.01 10.03
CA LYS A 79 -4.00 -0.35 11.38
C LYS A 79 -3.55 0.70 12.40
N GLN A 80 -4.52 1.33 13.07
CA GLN A 80 -4.24 2.20 14.21
C GLN A 80 -3.84 1.35 15.41
N GLN A 81 -2.65 1.61 15.96
CA GLN A 81 -2.11 0.84 17.10
C GLN A 81 -2.43 1.48 18.44
N ASP A 82 -2.52 2.81 18.49
CA ASP A 82 -2.71 3.59 19.71
C ASP A 82 -4.12 4.19 19.76
N GLY A 83 -4.66 4.34 20.98
CA GLY A 83 -5.99 4.89 21.20
C GLY A 83 -7.12 4.03 20.66
N LEU A 84 -8.00 4.61 19.89
CA LEU A 84 -9.06 3.88 19.18
C LEU A 84 -8.45 3.00 18.07
N ARG A 85 -8.37 1.71 18.33
CA ARG A 85 -7.82 0.74 17.38
C ARG A 85 -8.81 0.44 16.27
N TYR A 86 -8.43 0.68 15.02
CA TYR A 86 -9.23 0.36 13.83
C TYR A 86 -8.33 0.01 12.64
N SER A 87 -8.90 -0.64 11.66
CA SER A 87 -8.30 -0.84 10.33
C SER A 87 -8.99 0.09 9.35
N ALA A 88 -8.24 1.02 8.74
CA ALA A 88 -8.80 1.93 7.74
C ALA A 88 -9.22 1.19 6.46
N ARG A 89 -8.54 0.10 6.10
CA ARG A 89 -8.96 -0.81 5.02
C ARG A 89 -10.35 -1.37 5.29
N ASP A 90 -10.56 -1.94 6.48
CA ASP A 90 -11.83 -2.57 6.82
C ASP A 90 -12.95 -1.52 6.96
N LEU A 91 -12.63 -0.35 7.50
CA LEU A 91 -13.57 0.79 7.53
C LEU A 91 -13.90 1.30 6.12
N ALA A 92 -12.95 1.27 5.18
CA ALA A 92 -13.23 1.63 3.78
C ALA A 92 -14.24 0.67 3.15
N VAL A 93 -14.09 -0.65 3.38
CA VAL A 93 -15.04 -1.66 2.94
C VAL A 93 -16.41 -1.46 3.60
N TYR A 94 -16.44 -1.25 4.91
CA TYR A 94 -17.68 -0.99 5.64
C TYR A 94 -18.39 0.27 5.12
N ARG A 95 -17.64 1.36 4.95
CA ARG A 95 -18.16 2.64 4.45
C ARG A 95 -18.70 2.53 3.02
N ALA A 96 -17.97 1.80 2.16
CA ALA A 96 -18.43 1.54 0.79
C ALA A 96 -19.77 0.79 0.79
N ARG A 97 -19.90 -0.23 1.62
CA ARG A 97 -21.15 -0.98 1.79
C ARG A 97 -22.29 -0.10 2.31
N GLN A 98 -22.04 0.77 3.28
CA GLN A 98 -23.05 1.67 3.83
C GLN A 98 -23.58 2.69 2.80
N ASN A 99 -22.75 3.07 1.85
CA ASN A 99 -23.11 4.03 0.79
C ASN A 99 -23.50 3.35 -0.52
N ASP A 100 -23.54 2.02 -0.57
CA ASP A 100 -23.81 1.23 -1.77
C ASP A 100 -22.91 1.61 -2.96
N ILE A 101 -21.61 1.72 -2.69
CA ILE A 101 -20.58 2.10 -3.69
C ILE A 101 -19.49 1.08 -3.78
N PRO A 102 -18.78 0.98 -4.91
CA PRO A 102 -17.63 0.09 -5.04
C PRO A 102 -16.45 0.52 -4.17
N VAL A 103 -15.69 -0.48 -3.70
CA VAL A 103 -14.36 -0.31 -3.12
C VAL A 103 -13.37 -1.18 -3.86
N VAL A 104 -12.21 -0.63 -4.19
CA VAL A 104 -11.10 -1.35 -4.84
C VAL A 104 -9.97 -1.48 -3.84
N LEU A 105 -9.56 -2.72 -3.56
CA LEU A 105 -8.39 -3.04 -2.76
C LEU A 105 -7.27 -3.47 -3.70
N GLY A 106 -6.22 -2.67 -3.81
CA GLY A 106 -5.07 -2.92 -4.69
C GLY A 106 -3.88 -3.44 -3.90
N SER A 107 -3.23 -4.51 -4.39
CA SER A 107 -1.98 -5.02 -3.85
C SER A 107 -1.30 -5.99 -4.81
N ALA A 108 0.04 -6.00 -4.81
CA ALA A 108 0.83 -7.05 -5.44
C ALA A 108 0.93 -8.30 -4.54
N THR A 109 0.75 -8.11 -3.21
CA THR A 109 0.85 -9.15 -2.17
C THR A 109 -0.35 -9.01 -1.22
N PRO A 110 -1.55 -9.41 -1.63
CA PRO A 110 -2.76 -9.22 -0.83
C PRO A 110 -2.63 -9.80 0.58
N SER A 111 -3.29 -9.17 1.54
CA SER A 111 -3.42 -9.73 2.88
C SER A 111 -4.16 -11.07 2.84
N LEU A 112 -3.89 -11.95 3.81
CA LEU A 112 -4.54 -13.27 3.86
C LEU A 112 -6.06 -13.15 3.97
N GLU A 113 -6.55 -12.14 4.68
CA GLU A 113 -7.98 -11.87 4.83
C GLU A 113 -8.63 -11.46 3.50
N SER A 114 -7.99 -10.54 2.75
CA SER A 114 -8.47 -10.11 1.44
C SER A 114 -8.41 -11.26 0.43
N TRP A 115 -7.33 -12.02 0.45
CA TRP A 115 -7.17 -13.20 -0.41
C TRP A 115 -8.23 -14.26 -0.13
N ALA A 116 -8.46 -14.61 1.14
CA ALA A 116 -9.48 -15.59 1.52
C ALA A 116 -10.89 -15.13 1.12
N ASN A 117 -11.20 -13.84 1.28
CA ASN A 117 -12.49 -13.28 0.86
C ASN A 117 -12.67 -13.30 -0.68
N ALA A 118 -11.58 -13.18 -1.44
CA ALA A 118 -11.62 -13.16 -2.90
C ALA A 118 -11.61 -14.55 -3.53
N THR A 119 -11.01 -15.56 -2.85
CA THR A 119 -10.88 -16.93 -3.38
C THR A 119 -11.85 -17.93 -2.75
N GLY A 120 -12.63 -17.53 -1.77
CA GLY A 120 -13.54 -18.41 -1.05
C GLY A 120 -12.87 -19.41 -0.11
N ASN A 121 -11.56 -19.34 0.12
CA ASN A 121 -10.84 -20.25 1.03
C ASN A 121 -11.28 -20.16 2.51
N GLY A 122 -12.16 -19.23 2.84
CA GLY A 122 -12.83 -19.10 4.15
C GLY A 122 -14.32 -19.46 4.10
N GLY A 123 -14.80 -20.10 3.03
CA GLY A 123 -16.18 -20.52 2.80
C GLY A 123 -16.80 -19.85 1.58
N ARG A 124 -17.37 -18.64 1.69
CA ARG A 124 -18.03 -17.95 0.59
C ARG A 124 -17.15 -16.81 0.06
N GLU A 125 -17.03 -16.71 -1.25
CA GLU A 125 -16.46 -15.52 -1.92
C GLU A 125 -17.29 -14.29 -1.57
N ARG A 126 -16.60 -13.26 -1.07
CA ARG A 126 -17.20 -11.97 -0.68
C ARG A 126 -16.68 -10.82 -1.53
N TYR A 127 -15.51 -10.99 -2.13
CA TYR A 127 -14.85 -10.02 -2.99
C TYR A 127 -14.73 -10.60 -4.40
N HIS A 128 -14.76 -9.71 -5.38
CA HIS A 128 -14.50 -10.07 -6.76
C HIS A 128 -13.00 -9.91 -7.04
N LEU A 129 -12.32 -10.99 -7.42
CA LEU A 129 -10.89 -10.97 -7.73
C LEU A 129 -10.65 -10.40 -9.14
N LEU A 130 -9.90 -9.31 -9.19
CA LEU A 130 -9.39 -8.73 -10.43
C LEU A 130 -7.88 -8.94 -10.49
N SER A 131 -7.38 -9.56 -11.56
CA SER A 131 -5.96 -9.83 -11.74
C SER A 131 -5.41 -8.99 -12.89
N LEU A 132 -4.37 -8.21 -12.61
CA LEU A 132 -3.57 -7.52 -13.62
C LEU A 132 -2.51 -8.50 -14.14
N GLY A 133 -2.75 -9.06 -15.31
CA GLY A 133 -1.80 -9.97 -15.94
C GLY A 133 -0.62 -9.23 -16.58
N GLY A 134 0.58 -9.74 -16.34
CA GLY A 134 1.81 -9.24 -16.97
C GLY A 134 2.51 -8.13 -16.19
N ARG A 135 3.74 -7.84 -16.60
CA ARG A 135 4.56 -6.77 -16.05
C ARG A 135 4.34 -5.48 -16.83
N ALA A 136 4.36 -4.34 -16.12
CA ALA A 136 4.25 -3.02 -16.74
C ALA A 136 5.39 -2.74 -17.73
N VAL A 137 6.57 -3.35 -17.53
CA VAL A 137 7.72 -3.23 -18.43
C VAL A 137 7.85 -4.52 -19.25
N PRO A 138 7.67 -4.47 -20.58
CA PRO A 138 7.87 -5.62 -21.44
C PRO A 138 9.31 -6.16 -21.31
N GLY A 139 9.46 -7.49 -21.22
CA GLY A 139 10.77 -8.15 -21.14
C GLY A 139 11.41 -8.14 -19.73
N ALA A 140 10.80 -7.52 -18.73
CA ALA A 140 11.29 -7.59 -17.35
C ALA A 140 11.15 -9.03 -16.80
N GLY A 141 12.27 -9.69 -16.55
CA GLY A 141 12.33 -11.00 -15.90
C GLY A 141 12.21 -10.90 -14.36
N LEU A 142 11.88 -12.01 -13.70
CA LEU A 142 12.04 -12.11 -12.24
C LEU A 142 13.55 -12.24 -11.92
N PRO A 143 14.02 -11.61 -10.84
CA PRO A 143 15.37 -11.89 -10.37
C PRO A 143 15.48 -13.37 -9.98
N ALA A 144 16.69 -13.94 -10.13
CA ALA A 144 16.95 -15.27 -9.63
C ALA A 144 16.91 -15.25 -8.09
N ILE A 145 15.98 -16.02 -7.51
CA ILE A 145 15.83 -16.15 -6.06
C ILE A 145 16.40 -17.49 -5.64
N ARG A 146 17.33 -17.49 -4.68
CA ARG A 146 17.90 -18.70 -4.09
C ARG A 146 17.65 -18.69 -2.58
N CYS A 147 16.94 -19.70 -2.10
CA CYS A 147 16.78 -19.94 -0.67
C CYS A 147 17.95 -20.79 -0.17
N ILE A 148 18.51 -20.42 0.97
CA ILE A 148 19.62 -21.14 1.63
C ILE A 148 19.11 -21.66 2.97
N ASP A 149 19.26 -22.96 3.23
CA ASP A 149 18.88 -23.56 4.50
C ASP A 149 19.96 -23.26 5.55
N THR A 150 19.68 -22.34 6.45
CA THR A 150 20.57 -21.90 7.51
C THR A 150 20.83 -22.95 8.62
N ARG A 151 20.12 -24.08 8.58
CA ARG A 151 20.38 -25.21 9.50
C ARG A 151 21.54 -26.06 9.03
N VAL A 152 21.84 -26.03 7.73
CA VAL A 152 22.89 -26.83 7.10
C VAL A 152 24.18 -26.01 6.91
N ASP A 153 24.02 -24.74 6.50
CA ASP A 153 25.16 -23.84 6.27
C ASP A 153 25.63 -23.16 7.55
N ARG A 154 26.95 -23.14 7.77
CA ARG A 154 27.54 -22.38 8.87
C ARG A 154 27.30 -20.88 8.69
N LEU A 155 26.91 -20.22 9.76
CA LEU A 155 26.77 -18.78 9.81
C LEU A 155 28.08 -18.14 10.26
N HIS A 156 28.62 -17.23 9.45
CA HIS A 156 29.72 -16.34 9.78
C HIS A 156 29.15 -14.96 10.07
N ASP A 157 29.14 -14.53 11.31
CA ASP A 157 28.54 -13.27 11.76
C ASP A 157 27.09 -13.05 11.31
N GLY A 158 26.35 -14.16 11.20
CA GLY A 158 24.95 -14.15 10.76
C GLY A 158 24.74 -14.25 9.26
N LEU A 159 25.81 -14.41 8.48
CA LEU A 159 25.77 -14.60 7.02
C LEU A 159 26.17 -16.03 6.66
N THR A 160 25.52 -16.61 5.65
CA THR A 160 25.87 -17.96 5.16
C THR A 160 27.04 -17.90 4.19
N THR A 161 27.81 -18.98 4.10
CA THR A 161 28.95 -19.09 3.15
C THR A 161 28.53 -18.81 1.70
N PRO A 162 27.41 -19.37 1.17
CA PRO A 162 26.97 -19.05 -0.19
C PRO A 162 26.62 -17.58 -0.40
N LEU A 163 26.10 -16.90 0.64
CA LEU A 163 25.82 -15.47 0.55
C LEU A 163 27.11 -14.65 0.48
N LEU A 164 28.09 -14.96 1.30
CA LEU A 164 29.41 -14.31 1.27
C LEU A 164 30.07 -14.47 -0.09
N SER A 165 30.09 -15.69 -0.63
CA SER A 165 30.67 -15.94 -1.97
C SER A 165 29.91 -15.20 -3.08
N ALA A 166 28.60 -15.05 -2.96
CA ALA A 166 27.81 -14.26 -3.92
C ALA A 166 28.18 -12.77 -3.86
N ILE A 167 28.37 -12.21 -2.66
CA ILE A 167 28.79 -10.83 -2.46
C ILE A 167 30.19 -10.63 -3.06
N GLU A 168 31.15 -11.47 -2.72
CA GLU A 168 32.53 -11.41 -3.24
C GLU A 168 32.56 -11.43 -4.78
N SER A 169 31.77 -12.33 -5.38
CA SER A 169 31.64 -12.44 -6.83
C SER A 169 31.09 -11.16 -7.47
N ARG A 170 30.16 -10.46 -6.83
CA ARG A 170 29.61 -9.18 -7.32
C ARG A 170 30.62 -8.05 -7.19
N LEU A 171 31.27 -7.95 -6.03
CA LEU A 171 32.30 -6.95 -5.78
C LEU A 171 33.48 -7.09 -6.75
N ALA A 172 33.94 -8.32 -7.03
CA ALA A 172 35.00 -8.57 -7.99
C ALA A 172 34.67 -8.09 -9.42
N ARG A 173 33.39 -7.94 -9.75
CA ARG A 173 32.91 -7.37 -11.03
C ARG A 173 32.63 -5.88 -10.99
N GLY A 174 32.95 -5.21 -9.87
CA GLY A 174 32.65 -3.80 -9.67
C GLY A 174 31.14 -3.51 -9.44
N GLU A 175 30.35 -4.54 -9.14
CA GLU A 175 28.91 -4.42 -8.85
C GLU A 175 28.69 -4.12 -7.37
N GLN A 176 27.52 -3.58 -7.03
CA GLN A 176 27.11 -3.32 -5.65
C GLN A 176 26.26 -4.44 -5.09
N SER A 177 26.31 -4.64 -3.78
CA SER A 177 25.47 -5.60 -3.05
C SER A 177 24.69 -4.88 -1.97
N LEU A 178 23.36 -5.09 -1.92
CA LEU A 178 22.50 -4.60 -0.85
C LEU A 178 22.13 -5.77 0.06
N LEU A 179 22.44 -5.66 1.35
CA LEU A 179 22.10 -6.65 2.36
C LEU A 179 21.00 -6.10 3.26
N PHE A 180 19.98 -6.92 3.46
CA PHE A 180 18.94 -6.66 4.45
C PHE A 180 19.02 -7.72 5.54
N LEU A 181 19.31 -7.29 6.77
CA LEU A 181 19.42 -8.19 7.93
C LEU A 181 18.24 -7.90 8.87
N ASN A 182 17.35 -8.88 9.02
CA ASN A 182 16.29 -8.83 10.03
C ASN A 182 16.86 -9.35 11.37
N ARG A 183 17.64 -8.51 12.06
CA ARG A 183 18.11 -8.80 13.44
C ARG A 183 17.28 -7.99 14.42
N ARG A 184 16.67 -8.68 15.36
CA ARG A 184 16.31 -8.08 16.63
C ARG A 184 17.63 -7.96 17.43
N GLY A 185 18.01 -6.74 17.74
CA GLY A 185 19.13 -6.45 18.62
C GLY A 185 18.92 -7.01 20.00
#